data_8e24ab913e5183d57809fb35c083bb40
#
_entry.id   8e24ab913e5183d57809fb35c083bb40
#
_cell.length_a   1.000
_cell.length_b   1.000
_cell.length_c   1.000
_cell.angle_alpha   90.00
_cell.angle_beta   90.00
_cell.angle_gamma   90.00
#
_symmetry.space_group_name_H-M   'P 1'
#
loop_
_entity.id
_entity.type
_entity.pdbx_description
1 polymer ?
#
loop_
_entity_poly.entity_id
_entity_poly.type
_entity_poly.pdbx_seq_one_letter_code
_entity_poly.pdbx_strand_id
1 'polypeptide(L)'
;LYIGGGTPTIMIDELCDFIDLAKREFSIKEVSCETNPNHLIPSYLDKLQGRVDRLSVGVQSFDNGLLKQMDRYDKYGSGESILESIKVAAPYFKSLNVDMIFNFPAQTEEILRRDLEMVIEGGSGQTTFYPLMASPSVEKSLARTVGKVDYEREQRFYEIISETLAGGANSPYVHGSAWTFNKREDEAPAAKTPGDGQMIDEYIVDYEEYPAIGSGGMTYLGHTQYVNTFSVR
;
A
#
# COMPACT_ATOMS: atom_id res chain seq x y z
N LEU A 1 13.09 -7.96 -3.69
CA LEU A 1 12.16 -8.27 -4.78
C LEU A 1 10.82 -7.62 -4.50
N TYR A 2 10.34 -6.77 -5.41
CA TYR A 2 8.99 -6.19 -5.35
C TYR A 2 8.11 -6.84 -6.41
N ILE A 3 6.91 -7.27 -6.03
CA ILE A 3 5.95 -7.93 -6.91
C ILE A 3 4.63 -7.15 -6.82
N GLY A 4 4.37 -6.36 -7.86
CA GLY A 4 3.20 -5.48 -7.95
C GLY A 4 2.44 -5.67 -9.24
N GLY A 5 1.51 -4.74 -9.49
CA GLY A 5 0.70 -4.68 -10.71
C GLY A 5 -0.56 -5.54 -10.64
N GLY A 6 -1.72 -4.90 -10.62
CA GLY A 6 -3.00 -5.59 -10.49
C GLY A 6 -3.17 -6.27 -9.13
N THR A 7 -3.15 -7.57 -9.09
CA THR A 7 -3.26 -8.34 -7.84
C THR A 7 -2.46 -9.64 -7.98
N PRO A 8 -1.17 -9.65 -7.65
CA PRO A 8 -0.30 -10.83 -7.82
C PRO A 8 -0.85 -12.10 -7.18
N THR A 9 -1.51 -11.97 -6.04
CA THR A 9 -2.09 -13.08 -5.27
C THR A 9 -3.30 -13.77 -5.93
N ILE A 10 -3.78 -13.30 -7.09
CA ILE A 10 -4.79 -14.04 -7.88
C ILE A 10 -4.23 -15.40 -8.32
N MET A 11 -2.93 -15.47 -8.63
CA MET A 11 -2.23 -16.68 -9.03
C MET A 11 -1.31 -17.12 -7.88
N ILE A 12 -1.89 -17.48 -6.75
CA ILE A 12 -1.16 -17.68 -5.49
C ILE A 12 -0.12 -18.81 -5.59
N ASP A 13 -0.39 -19.88 -6.32
CA ASP A 13 0.53 -21.01 -6.44
C ASP A 13 1.71 -20.66 -7.34
N GLU A 14 1.45 -20.06 -8.49
CA GLU A 14 2.48 -19.57 -9.41
C GLU A 14 3.31 -18.45 -8.80
N LEU A 15 2.69 -17.58 -7.99
CA LEU A 15 3.39 -16.53 -7.24
C LEU A 15 4.40 -17.16 -6.25
N CYS A 16 3.98 -18.18 -5.49
CA CYS A 16 4.85 -18.87 -4.55
C CYS A 16 5.99 -19.57 -5.28
N ASP A 17 5.72 -20.29 -6.38
CA ASP A 17 6.73 -20.96 -7.20
C ASP A 17 7.74 -19.94 -7.77
N PHE A 18 7.26 -18.79 -8.22
CA PHE A 18 8.11 -17.71 -8.71
C PHE A 18 9.02 -17.14 -7.61
N ILE A 19 8.48 -16.89 -6.40
CA ILE A 19 9.26 -16.37 -5.27
C ILE A 19 10.34 -17.41 -4.87
N ASP A 20 9.96 -18.67 -4.77
CA ASP A 20 10.89 -19.75 -4.40
C ASP A 20 12.00 -19.92 -5.47
N LEU A 21 11.65 -19.83 -6.76
CA LEU A 21 12.62 -19.80 -7.86
C LEU A 21 13.57 -18.59 -7.75
N ALA A 22 13.00 -17.40 -7.57
CA ALA A 22 13.78 -16.17 -7.48
C ALA A 22 14.75 -16.18 -6.29
N LYS A 23 14.31 -16.66 -5.13
CA LYS A 23 15.16 -16.81 -3.93
C LYS A 23 16.28 -17.84 -4.13
N ARG A 24 16.07 -18.85 -4.97
CA ARG A 24 17.10 -19.84 -5.30
C ARG A 24 18.17 -19.30 -6.26
N GLU A 25 17.74 -18.50 -7.25
CA GLU A 25 18.64 -17.98 -8.29
C GLU A 25 19.35 -16.69 -7.93
N PHE A 26 18.77 -15.91 -6.98
CA PHE A 26 19.26 -14.58 -6.59
C PHE A 26 19.37 -14.45 -5.07
N SER A 27 20.33 -13.63 -4.62
CA SER A 27 20.48 -13.28 -3.19
C SER A 27 19.44 -12.25 -2.75
N ILE A 28 18.15 -12.64 -2.75
CA ILE A 28 17.04 -11.78 -2.35
C ILE A 28 17.02 -11.67 -0.84
N LYS A 29 17.11 -10.44 -0.33
CA LYS A 29 17.08 -10.14 1.11
C LYS A 29 15.66 -9.94 1.62
N GLU A 30 14.79 -9.41 0.77
CA GLU A 30 13.42 -9.04 1.13
C GLU A 30 12.49 -9.22 -0.06
N VAL A 31 11.27 -9.66 0.21
CA VAL A 31 10.18 -9.78 -0.76
C VAL A 31 9.01 -8.92 -0.31
N SER A 32 8.64 -7.95 -1.13
CA SER A 32 7.42 -7.16 -0.98
C SER A 32 6.41 -7.55 -2.06
N CYS A 33 5.14 -7.72 -1.69
CA CYS A 33 4.07 -8.13 -2.60
C CYS A 33 2.79 -7.33 -2.37
N GLU A 34 2.06 -7.04 -3.45
CA GLU A 34 0.75 -6.40 -3.38
C GLU A 34 -0.38 -7.43 -3.34
N THR A 35 -1.48 -7.06 -2.66
CA THR A 35 -2.70 -7.88 -2.59
C THR A 35 -3.95 -7.02 -2.39
N ASN A 36 -5.09 -7.68 -2.29
CA ASN A 36 -6.39 -7.08 -1.94
C ASN A 36 -7.01 -7.78 -0.71
N PRO A 37 -7.95 -7.13 0.00
CA PRO A 37 -8.52 -7.63 1.24
C PRO A 37 -9.13 -9.04 1.17
N ASN A 38 -9.74 -9.42 0.05
CA ASN A 38 -10.35 -10.74 -0.13
C ASN A 38 -9.34 -11.91 -0.15
N HIS A 39 -8.05 -11.62 -0.27
CA HIS A 39 -6.98 -12.61 -0.20
C HIS A 39 -6.32 -12.71 1.18
N LEU A 40 -6.78 -11.94 2.17
CA LEU A 40 -6.33 -12.04 3.56
C LEU A 40 -7.05 -13.19 4.29
N ILE A 41 -7.00 -14.38 3.72
CA ILE A 41 -7.61 -15.60 4.25
C ILE A 41 -6.53 -16.63 4.59
N PRO A 42 -6.75 -17.52 5.59
CA PRO A 42 -5.72 -18.44 6.08
C PRO A 42 -5.01 -19.21 4.99
N SER A 43 -5.74 -19.72 3.99
CA SER A 43 -5.14 -20.51 2.90
C SER A 43 -4.14 -19.74 2.04
N TYR A 44 -4.26 -18.42 1.93
CA TYR A 44 -3.32 -17.54 1.24
C TYR A 44 -2.21 -17.08 2.17
N LEU A 45 -2.57 -16.69 3.40
CA LEU A 45 -1.62 -16.23 4.40
C LEU A 45 -0.57 -17.30 4.72
N ASP A 46 -1.00 -18.56 4.91
CA ASP A 46 -0.11 -19.70 5.16
C ASP A 46 0.87 -19.94 4.00
N LYS A 47 0.45 -19.75 2.75
CA LYS A 47 1.32 -19.86 1.58
C LYS A 47 2.35 -18.74 1.47
N LEU A 48 1.95 -17.52 1.85
CA LEU A 48 2.82 -16.33 1.78
C LEU A 48 3.77 -16.24 2.97
N GLN A 49 3.44 -16.82 4.11
CA GLN A 49 4.25 -16.77 5.32
C GLN A 49 5.66 -17.35 5.07
N GLY A 50 6.70 -16.60 5.44
CA GLY A 50 8.10 -16.97 5.20
C GLY A 50 8.59 -16.76 3.75
N ARG A 51 7.68 -16.53 2.80
CA ARG A 51 8.03 -16.15 1.43
C ARG A 51 8.02 -14.65 1.22
N VAL A 52 7.01 -13.98 1.75
CA VAL A 52 6.81 -12.53 1.67
C VAL A 52 7.15 -11.91 3.02
N ASP A 53 7.96 -10.88 3.02
CA ASP A 53 8.34 -10.12 4.21
C ASP A 53 7.40 -8.94 4.46
N ARG A 54 7.05 -8.21 3.38
CA ARG A 54 6.12 -7.09 3.40
C ARG A 54 4.92 -7.37 2.49
N LEU A 55 3.71 -7.32 3.04
CA LEU A 55 2.48 -7.41 2.25
C LEU A 55 1.77 -6.07 2.21
N SER A 56 1.53 -5.53 0.99
CA SER A 56 0.77 -4.30 0.79
C SER A 56 -0.66 -4.60 0.39
N VAL A 57 -1.62 -4.08 1.14
CA VAL A 57 -3.05 -4.36 0.97
C VAL A 57 -3.77 -3.12 0.48
N GLY A 58 -4.29 -3.16 -0.74
CA GLY A 58 -5.09 -2.08 -1.29
C GLY A 58 -6.47 -2.02 -0.64
N VAL A 59 -6.66 -1.18 0.37
CA VAL A 59 -7.95 -0.97 1.06
C VAL A 59 -8.70 0.21 0.48
N GLN A 60 -8.03 1.32 0.31
CA GLN A 60 -8.45 2.59 -0.26
C GLN A 60 -9.31 3.44 0.71
N SER A 61 -10.29 2.87 1.39
CA SER A 61 -11.12 3.47 2.45
C SER A 61 -11.82 2.36 3.22
N PHE A 62 -12.20 2.61 4.46
CA PHE A 62 -13.08 1.74 5.24
C PHE A 62 -14.55 2.23 5.19
N ASP A 63 -14.82 3.39 4.58
CA ASP A 63 -16.19 3.87 4.44
C ASP A 63 -16.97 3.04 3.40
N ASN A 64 -18.08 2.47 3.83
CA ASN A 64 -18.91 1.60 3.00
C ASN A 64 -19.52 2.32 1.79
N GLY A 65 -19.75 3.63 1.89
CA GLY A 65 -20.23 4.46 0.78
C GLY A 65 -19.17 4.63 -0.29
N LEU A 66 -17.94 4.96 0.10
CA LEU A 66 -16.80 5.07 -0.81
C LEU A 66 -16.43 3.71 -1.42
N LEU A 67 -16.43 2.64 -0.63
CA LEU A 67 -16.19 1.28 -1.14
C LEU A 67 -17.21 0.88 -2.23
N LYS A 68 -18.49 1.23 -2.06
CA LYS A 68 -19.53 1.00 -3.09
C LYS A 68 -19.30 1.85 -4.34
N GLN A 69 -18.93 3.13 -4.19
CA GLN A 69 -18.62 3.99 -5.33
C GLN A 69 -17.43 3.50 -6.16
N MET A 70 -16.49 2.79 -5.52
CA MET A 70 -15.31 2.21 -6.17
C MET A 70 -15.52 0.77 -6.67
N ASP A 71 -16.73 0.22 -6.62
CA ASP A 71 -17.04 -1.19 -6.92
C ASP A 71 -16.20 -2.19 -6.09
N ARG A 72 -15.86 -1.81 -4.85
CA ARG A 72 -15.02 -2.63 -3.96
C ARG A 72 -15.81 -3.36 -2.90
N TYR A 73 -16.93 -2.79 -2.44
CA TYR A 73 -17.73 -3.34 -1.35
C TYR A 73 -18.17 -4.80 -1.58
N ASP A 74 -18.70 -5.10 -2.76
CA ASP A 74 -19.18 -6.46 -3.09
C ASP A 74 -18.03 -7.46 -3.27
N LYS A 75 -16.83 -6.97 -3.60
CA LYS A 75 -15.65 -7.81 -3.82
C LYS A 75 -14.86 -8.10 -2.54
N TYR A 76 -14.79 -7.12 -1.64
CA TYR A 76 -13.85 -7.14 -0.52
C TYR A 76 -14.55 -7.08 0.84
N GLY A 77 -15.85 -6.82 0.86
CA GLY A 77 -16.63 -6.71 2.09
C GLY A 77 -16.77 -5.29 2.62
N SER A 78 -17.38 -5.18 3.80
CA SER A 78 -17.50 -3.90 4.50
C SER A 78 -16.16 -3.47 5.11
N GLY A 79 -16.03 -2.17 5.44
CA GLY A 79 -14.85 -1.63 6.11
C GLY A 79 -14.52 -2.39 7.38
N GLU A 80 -15.52 -2.75 8.18
CA GLU A 80 -15.34 -3.53 9.41
C GLU A 80 -14.80 -4.93 9.11
N SER A 81 -15.31 -5.61 8.08
CA SER A 81 -14.79 -6.93 7.71
C SER A 81 -13.38 -6.89 7.14
N ILE A 82 -13.03 -5.82 6.41
CA ILE A 82 -11.67 -5.58 5.93
C ILE A 82 -10.72 -5.34 7.12
N LEU A 83 -11.14 -4.53 8.10
CA LEU A 83 -10.36 -4.28 9.31
C LEU A 83 -10.04 -5.58 10.07
N GLU A 84 -11.02 -6.44 10.26
CA GLU A 84 -10.81 -7.74 10.92
C GLU A 84 -9.85 -8.63 10.11
N SER A 85 -9.94 -8.63 8.79
CA SER A 85 -9.00 -9.36 7.94
C SER A 85 -7.56 -8.83 8.07
N ILE A 86 -7.38 -7.51 8.19
CA ILE A 86 -6.07 -6.88 8.43
C ILE A 86 -5.48 -7.32 9.77
N LYS A 87 -6.29 -7.29 10.86
CA LYS A 87 -5.86 -7.74 12.19
C LYS A 87 -5.39 -9.19 12.19
N VAL A 88 -6.10 -10.06 11.45
CA VAL A 88 -5.72 -11.47 11.30
C VAL A 88 -4.42 -11.62 10.51
N ALA A 89 -4.24 -10.83 9.43
CA ALA A 89 -3.10 -10.96 8.54
C ALA A 89 -1.80 -10.34 9.09
N ALA A 90 -1.89 -9.27 9.89
CA ALA A 90 -0.73 -8.51 10.35
C ALA A 90 0.38 -9.37 11.00
N PRO A 91 0.08 -10.39 11.85
CA PRO A 91 1.12 -11.21 12.47
C PRO A 91 1.87 -12.16 11.52
N TYR A 92 1.40 -12.36 10.30
CA TYR A 92 2.04 -13.27 9.32
C TYR A 92 3.28 -12.69 8.66
N PHE A 93 3.45 -11.37 8.69
CA PHE A 93 4.47 -10.65 7.93
C PHE A 93 5.33 -9.79 8.85
N LYS A 94 6.57 -9.51 8.44
CA LYS A 94 7.42 -8.53 9.13
C LYS A 94 6.79 -7.14 9.09
N SER A 95 6.13 -6.80 7.98
CA SER A 95 5.32 -5.59 7.85
C SER A 95 4.10 -5.86 6.99
N LEU A 96 2.94 -5.42 7.46
CA LEU A 96 1.74 -5.28 6.66
C LEU A 96 1.53 -3.80 6.39
N ASN A 97 1.43 -3.42 5.12
CA ASN A 97 1.09 -2.07 4.70
C ASN A 97 -0.37 -2.00 4.29
N VAL A 98 -1.05 -0.94 4.71
CA VAL A 98 -2.43 -0.63 4.32
C VAL A 98 -2.41 0.58 3.39
N ASP A 99 -2.75 0.36 2.10
CA ASP A 99 -2.83 1.42 1.11
C ASP A 99 -4.20 2.09 1.16
N MET A 100 -4.19 3.39 1.44
CA MET A 100 -5.37 4.24 1.52
C MET A 100 -5.34 5.30 0.43
N ILE A 101 -6.50 5.74 -0.02
CA ILE A 101 -6.63 6.88 -0.91
C ILE A 101 -7.45 7.95 -0.19
N PHE A 102 -6.99 9.19 -0.23
CA PHE A 102 -7.72 10.32 0.31
C PHE A 102 -8.12 11.33 -0.77
N ASN A 103 -8.98 12.25 -0.40
CA ASN A 103 -9.51 13.30 -1.28
C ASN A 103 -10.50 12.80 -2.35
N PHE A 104 -11.26 11.71 -2.07
CA PHE A 104 -12.42 11.40 -2.89
C PHE A 104 -13.43 12.54 -2.83
N PRO A 105 -14.10 12.91 -3.94
CA PRO A 105 -15.06 13.99 -3.96
C PRO A 105 -16.16 13.91 -2.91
N ALA A 106 -16.63 12.69 -2.60
CA ALA A 106 -17.65 12.44 -1.57
C ALA A 106 -17.07 12.27 -0.14
N GLN A 107 -15.73 12.26 0.01
CA GLN A 107 -15.10 12.08 1.33
C GLN A 107 -15.20 13.38 2.15
N THR A 108 -15.71 13.26 3.37
CA THR A 108 -15.72 14.35 4.36
C THR A 108 -14.54 14.20 5.33
N GLU A 109 -14.28 15.22 6.16
CA GLU A 109 -13.29 15.11 7.24
C GLU A 109 -13.65 13.99 8.24
N GLU A 110 -14.93 13.76 8.51
CA GLU A 110 -15.38 12.71 9.42
C GLU A 110 -15.07 11.32 8.86
N ILE A 111 -15.29 11.11 7.56
CA ILE A 111 -14.93 9.86 6.88
C ILE A 111 -13.41 9.64 6.95
N LEU A 112 -12.61 10.68 6.63
CA LEU A 112 -11.16 10.59 6.70
C LEU A 112 -10.66 10.26 8.11
N ARG A 113 -11.21 10.92 9.13
CA ARG A 113 -10.84 10.66 10.54
C ARG A 113 -11.22 9.25 10.96
N ARG A 114 -12.38 8.76 10.50
CA ARG A 114 -12.78 7.37 10.75
C ARG A 114 -11.85 6.37 10.07
N ASP A 115 -11.44 6.62 8.83
CA ASP A 115 -10.45 5.83 8.12
C ASP A 115 -9.12 5.77 8.89
N LEU A 116 -8.65 6.90 9.42
CA LEU A 116 -7.44 6.98 10.24
C LEU A 116 -7.55 6.19 11.56
N GLU A 117 -8.69 6.29 12.26
CA GLU A 117 -8.97 5.51 13.46
C GLU A 117 -8.89 4.00 13.16
N MET A 118 -9.49 3.55 12.06
CA MET A 118 -9.50 2.15 11.68
C MET A 118 -8.11 1.65 11.25
N VAL A 119 -7.29 2.48 10.59
CA VAL A 119 -5.89 2.17 10.30
C VAL A 119 -5.10 1.95 11.60
N ILE A 120 -5.25 2.86 12.58
CA ILE A 120 -4.59 2.77 13.87
C ILE A 120 -5.07 1.52 14.64
N GLU A 121 -6.37 1.26 14.66
CA GLU A 121 -6.99 0.09 15.29
C GLU A 121 -6.52 -1.22 14.66
N GLY A 122 -6.35 -1.25 13.33
CA GLY A 122 -5.85 -2.40 12.58
C GLY A 122 -4.42 -2.79 12.92
N GLY A 123 -3.65 -1.85 13.48
CA GLY A 123 -2.31 -2.12 14.02
C GLY A 123 -1.28 -2.49 12.94
N SER A 124 -1.53 -2.13 11.68
CA SER A 124 -0.59 -2.37 10.56
C SER A 124 0.78 -1.77 10.84
N GLY A 125 1.85 -2.48 10.45
CA GLY A 125 3.23 -2.01 10.61
C GLY A 125 3.53 -0.77 9.78
N GLN A 126 2.76 -0.57 8.71
CA GLN A 126 2.92 0.55 7.77
C GLN A 126 1.56 0.93 7.19
N THR A 127 1.40 2.19 6.83
CA THR A 127 0.25 2.67 6.05
C THR A 127 0.68 3.73 5.06
N THR A 128 0.08 3.70 3.88
CA THR A 128 0.35 4.69 2.82
C THR A 128 -0.95 5.38 2.44
N PHE A 129 -0.92 6.72 2.41
CA PHE A 129 -2.07 7.55 2.03
C PHE A 129 -1.75 8.29 0.74
N TYR A 130 -2.34 7.85 -0.37
CA TYR A 130 -2.20 8.52 -1.65
C TYR A 130 -3.32 9.53 -1.90
N PRO A 131 -3.03 10.73 -2.42
CA PRO A 131 -4.09 11.59 -2.91
C PRO A 131 -4.78 10.93 -4.12
N LEU A 132 -6.08 11.15 -4.27
CA LEU A 132 -6.80 10.72 -5.46
C LEU A 132 -6.26 11.47 -6.70
N MET A 133 -5.46 10.78 -7.49
CA MET A 133 -4.86 11.35 -8.69
C MET A 133 -5.74 11.13 -9.91
N ALA A 134 -6.11 12.22 -10.58
CA ALA A 134 -6.82 12.19 -11.86
C ALA A 134 -5.84 12.48 -13.00
N SER A 135 -5.36 11.44 -13.68
CA SER A 135 -4.62 11.68 -14.93
C SER A 135 -5.54 12.29 -16.00
N PRO A 136 -5.04 13.12 -16.94
CA PRO A 136 -5.87 13.75 -17.98
C PRO A 136 -6.69 12.75 -18.81
N SER A 137 -6.21 11.50 -18.92
CA SER A 137 -6.89 10.43 -19.67
C SER A 137 -8.08 9.84 -18.91
N VAL A 138 -8.04 9.84 -17.58
CA VAL A 138 -9.09 9.27 -16.70
C VAL A 138 -9.94 10.35 -16.01
N GLU A 139 -9.52 11.60 -16.04
CA GLU A 139 -10.21 12.72 -15.38
C GLU A 139 -11.69 12.81 -15.73
N LYS A 140 -12.01 12.67 -17.03
CA LYS A 140 -13.41 12.69 -17.51
C LYS A 140 -14.23 11.50 -17.03
N SER A 141 -13.60 10.33 -16.92
CA SER A 141 -14.25 9.12 -16.40
C SER A 141 -14.42 9.24 -14.89
N LEU A 142 -13.36 9.65 -14.20
CA LEU A 142 -13.36 9.85 -12.75
C LEU A 142 -14.42 10.88 -12.34
N ALA A 143 -14.49 12.01 -13.03
CA ALA A 143 -15.50 13.06 -12.78
C ALA A 143 -16.95 12.58 -12.96
N ARG A 144 -17.17 11.54 -13.75
CA ARG A 144 -18.51 10.93 -13.93
C ARG A 144 -18.85 9.92 -12.85
N THR A 145 -17.86 9.22 -12.32
CA THR A 145 -18.04 8.11 -11.35
C THR A 145 -17.93 8.59 -9.92
N VAL A 146 -16.88 9.36 -9.60
CA VAL A 146 -16.60 9.79 -8.23
C VAL A 146 -16.65 11.30 -8.01
N GLY A 147 -16.74 12.12 -9.08
CA GLY A 147 -16.82 13.59 -9.02
C GLY A 147 -15.48 14.28 -9.28
N LYS A 148 -15.48 15.62 -9.15
CA LYS A 148 -14.30 16.46 -9.43
C LYS A 148 -13.39 16.54 -8.21
N VAL A 149 -12.09 16.35 -8.42
CA VAL A 149 -11.06 16.48 -7.37
C VAL A 149 -10.92 17.94 -6.92
N ASP A 150 -10.81 18.16 -5.63
CA ASP A 150 -10.60 19.45 -4.98
C ASP A 150 -9.19 19.51 -4.39
N TYR A 151 -8.30 20.27 -5.03
CA TYR A 151 -6.89 20.36 -4.64
C TYR A 151 -6.65 21.22 -3.39
N GLU A 152 -7.55 22.17 -3.05
CA GLU A 152 -7.43 22.94 -1.81
C GLU A 152 -7.75 22.05 -0.60
N ARG A 153 -8.75 21.19 -0.75
CA ARG A 153 -9.11 20.19 0.25
C ARG A 153 -8.04 19.12 0.42
N GLU A 154 -7.31 18.78 -0.64
CA GLU A 154 -6.21 17.81 -0.60
C GLU A 154 -5.14 18.19 0.43
N GLN A 155 -4.70 19.45 0.42
CA GLN A 155 -3.75 19.96 1.43
C GLN A 155 -4.31 19.79 2.84
N ARG A 156 -5.55 20.21 3.05
CA ARG A 156 -6.20 20.12 4.36
C ARG A 156 -6.30 18.68 4.85
N PHE A 157 -6.65 17.76 3.98
CA PHE A 157 -6.73 16.34 4.32
C PHE A 157 -5.37 15.75 4.64
N TYR A 158 -4.34 16.11 3.89
CA TYR A 158 -2.98 15.68 4.18
C TYR A 158 -2.47 16.21 5.53
N GLU A 159 -2.79 17.45 5.90
CA GLU A 159 -2.49 18.00 7.23
C GLU A 159 -3.13 17.14 8.33
N ILE A 160 -4.41 16.78 8.19
CA ILE A 160 -5.14 15.93 9.14
C ILE A 160 -4.46 14.53 9.27
N ILE A 161 -4.11 13.91 8.13
CA ILE A 161 -3.42 12.62 8.10
C ILE A 161 -2.08 12.71 8.86
N SER A 162 -1.26 13.70 8.50
CA SER A 162 0.07 13.91 9.05
C SER A 162 0.03 14.19 10.55
N GLU A 163 -0.87 15.09 10.99
CA GLU A 163 -1.06 15.40 12.40
C GLU A 163 -1.54 14.19 13.21
N THR A 164 -2.49 13.42 12.66
CA THR A 164 -3.06 12.26 13.37
C THR A 164 -2.05 11.12 13.49
N LEU A 165 -1.34 10.82 12.41
CA LEU A 165 -0.44 9.67 12.39
C LEU A 165 0.95 9.97 12.96
N ALA A 166 1.49 11.17 12.72
CA ALA A 166 2.90 11.49 13.00
C ALA A 166 3.13 12.89 13.63
N GLY A 167 2.09 13.60 14.07
CA GLY A 167 2.17 15.01 14.52
C GLY A 167 2.87 15.23 15.85
N GLY A 168 3.25 14.20 16.62
CA GLY A 168 3.86 14.35 17.92
C GLY A 168 4.69 13.19 18.40
N ALA A 169 5.36 13.37 19.55
CA ALA A 169 6.22 12.33 20.13
C ALA A 169 5.47 11.04 20.50
N ASN A 170 4.18 11.15 20.80
CA ASN A 170 3.32 10.02 21.16
C ASN A 170 2.42 9.54 20.01
N SER A 171 2.63 10.05 18.80
CA SER A 171 1.87 9.60 17.63
C SER A 171 2.15 8.14 17.32
N PRO A 172 1.15 7.38 16.84
CA PRO A 172 1.27 5.93 16.63
C PRO A 172 2.25 5.56 15.51
N TYR A 173 2.52 6.49 14.60
CA TYR A 173 3.40 6.32 13.46
C TYR A 173 4.47 7.43 13.40
N VAL A 174 5.42 7.26 12.50
CA VAL A 174 6.41 8.24 12.07
C VAL A 174 6.41 8.33 10.55
N HIS A 175 6.80 9.45 9.99
CA HIS A 175 6.96 9.58 8.54
C HIS A 175 8.04 8.61 8.02
N GLY A 176 7.70 7.79 7.03
CA GLY A 176 8.63 7.00 6.24
C GLY A 176 8.98 7.72 4.94
N SER A 177 7.96 8.19 4.21
CA SER A 177 8.09 9.02 3.00
C SER A 177 7.03 10.12 2.99
N ALA A 178 6.86 10.80 1.84
CA ALA A 178 5.81 11.82 1.69
C ALA A 178 4.39 11.27 1.93
N TRP A 179 4.15 10.01 1.60
CA TRP A 179 2.82 9.38 1.67
C TRP A 179 2.74 8.21 2.63
N THR A 180 3.88 7.71 3.12
CA THR A 180 3.97 6.51 3.93
C THR A 180 4.33 6.81 5.37
N PHE A 181 3.69 6.09 6.27
CA PHE A 181 3.86 6.19 7.71
C PHE A 181 4.18 4.81 8.28
N ASN A 182 5.30 4.71 9.01
CA ASN A 182 5.74 3.49 9.66
C ASN A 182 5.30 3.50 11.13
N LYS A 183 4.78 2.37 11.60
CA LYS A 183 4.37 2.23 12.99
C LYS A 183 5.57 2.49 13.90
N ARG A 184 5.35 3.29 14.93
CA ARG A 184 6.37 3.54 15.93
C ARG A 184 6.58 2.28 16.76
N GLU A 185 7.82 1.80 16.84
CA GLU A 185 8.20 0.74 17.76
C GLU A 185 8.49 1.36 19.13
N ASP A 186 8.05 0.72 20.22
CA ASP A 186 8.19 1.24 21.59
C ASP A 186 9.64 1.43 22.04
N GLU A 187 10.63 0.89 21.31
CA GLU A 187 12.04 0.93 21.64
C GLU A 187 12.96 1.50 20.54
N ALA A 188 12.41 2.10 19.47
CA ALA A 188 13.26 2.62 18.41
C ALA A 188 13.94 3.93 18.81
N PRO A 189 15.28 4.01 18.87
CA PRO A 189 15.99 5.28 19.02
C PRO A 189 15.67 6.18 17.81
N ALA A 190 15.59 7.49 18.07
CA ALA A 190 15.28 8.50 17.08
C ALA A 190 15.99 8.26 15.73
N ALA A 191 15.21 8.38 14.65
CA ALA A 191 15.65 8.44 13.25
C ALA A 191 16.93 7.67 12.94
N LYS A 192 16.80 6.40 12.60
CA LYS A 192 17.88 5.68 11.92
C LYS A 192 18.07 6.28 10.52
N THR A 193 19.32 6.49 10.17
CA THR A 193 19.73 6.95 8.84
C THR A 193 19.19 5.97 7.77
N PRO A 194 18.80 6.46 6.58
CA PRO A 194 18.41 5.57 5.47
C PRO A 194 19.51 4.53 5.24
N GLY A 195 19.17 3.25 5.32
CA GLY A 195 20.11 2.14 5.13
C GLY A 195 20.17 1.10 6.25
N ASP A 196 19.64 1.36 7.45
CA ASP A 196 19.71 0.46 8.60
C ASP A 196 18.48 -0.46 8.72
N GLY A 197 18.19 -1.26 7.69
CA GLY A 197 17.23 -2.35 7.76
C GLY A 197 15.75 -1.94 7.87
N GLN A 198 15.43 -0.67 7.69
CA GLN A 198 14.06 -0.21 7.51
C GLN A 198 13.59 -0.63 6.12
N MET A 199 12.43 -1.27 6.04
CA MET A 199 11.78 -1.54 4.76
C MET A 199 11.62 -0.24 4.00
N ILE A 200 12.29 -0.14 2.85
CA ILE A 200 12.21 1.03 1.99
C ILE A 200 10.80 1.06 1.41
N ASP A 201 10.11 2.16 1.68
CA ASP A 201 8.80 2.42 1.15
C ASP A 201 8.87 2.59 -0.35
N GLU A 202 8.14 1.72 -1.03
CA GLU A 202 7.82 1.90 -2.44
C GLU A 202 9.01 1.97 -3.40
N TYR A 203 8.73 2.44 -4.58
CA TYR A 203 9.58 2.51 -5.77
C TYR A 203 10.82 3.42 -5.64
N ILE A 204 11.03 4.06 -4.51
CA ILE A 204 12.16 4.96 -4.31
C ILE A 204 13.30 4.18 -3.68
N VAL A 205 14.05 3.54 -4.53
CA VAL A 205 15.33 2.96 -4.18
C VAL A 205 16.33 4.10 -4.36
N ASP A 206 16.80 4.68 -3.29
CA ASP A 206 17.74 5.79 -3.33
C ASP A 206 18.94 5.45 -4.23
N TYR A 207 18.89 5.92 -5.50
CA TYR A 207 19.94 5.77 -6.50
C TYR A 207 20.41 4.35 -6.84
N GLU A 208 19.73 3.30 -6.33
CA GLU A 208 20.06 1.93 -6.68
C GLU A 208 19.48 1.56 -8.05
N GLU A 209 20.26 0.81 -8.79
CA GLU A 209 19.82 0.27 -10.06
C GLU A 209 18.92 -0.94 -9.83
N TYR A 210 17.82 -1.02 -10.56
CA TYR A 210 16.90 -2.15 -10.49
C TYR A 210 16.32 -2.50 -11.87
N PRO A 211 16.37 -3.78 -12.26
CA PRO A 211 15.66 -4.26 -13.44
C PRO A 211 14.21 -4.60 -13.08
N ALA A 212 13.31 -4.37 -14.03
CA ALA A 212 11.92 -4.80 -13.93
C ALA A 212 11.52 -5.69 -15.09
N ILE A 213 10.73 -6.69 -14.80
CA ILE A 213 10.12 -7.59 -15.79
C ILE A 213 8.59 -7.44 -15.74
N GLY A 214 7.93 -7.90 -16.78
CA GLY A 214 6.46 -7.84 -16.87
C GLY A 214 5.94 -6.55 -17.49
N SER A 215 4.64 -6.53 -17.74
CA SER A 215 3.92 -5.42 -18.37
C SER A 215 3.93 -4.19 -17.46
N GLY A 216 4.30 -3.03 -17.99
CA GLY A 216 4.35 -1.78 -17.25
C GLY A 216 5.49 -1.67 -16.22
N GLY A 217 6.35 -2.70 -16.11
CA GLY A 217 7.49 -2.66 -15.21
C GLY A 217 8.46 -1.52 -15.53
N MET A 218 8.95 -0.85 -14.51
CA MET A 218 9.91 0.24 -14.65
C MET A 218 11.29 -0.21 -14.20
N THR A 219 12.27 -0.11 -15.10
CA THR A 219 13.68 -0.41 -14.85
C THR A 219 14.45 0.89 -14.72
N TYR A 220 15.36 0.99 -13.76
CA TYR A 220 16.31 2.09 -13.63
C TYR A 220 17.73 1.56 -13.68
N LEU A 221 18.46 1.87 -14.74
CA LEU A 221 19.84 1.44 -14.96
C LEU A 221 20.65 2.58 -15.61
N GLY A 222 21.86 2.81 -15.13
CA GLY A 222 22.79 3.79 -15.70
C GLY A 222 22.17 5.19 -15.80
N HIS A 223 21.47 5.66 -14.79
CA HIS A 223 20.75 6.94 -14.76
C HIS A 223 19.63 7.09 -15.82
N THR A 224 19.18 5.98 -16.39
CA THR A 224 18.11 5.94 -17.40
C THR A 224 16.94 5.09 -16.90
N GLN A 225 15.74 5.63 -17.06
CA GLN A 225 14.51 4.92 -16.77
C GLN A 225 13.94 4.30 -18.04
N TYR A 226 13.64 3.01 -17.99
CA TYR A 226 12.98 2.26 -19.05
C TYR A 226 11.63 1.79 -18.55
N VAL A 227 10.62 1.87 -19.40
CA VAL A 227 9.27 1.40 -19.08
C VAL A 227 8.89 0.30 -20.05
N ASN A 228 8.53 -0.86 -19.52
CA ASN A 228 8.05 -1.97 -20.32
C ASN A 228 6.68 -1.63 -20.93
N THR A 229 6.43 -2.17 -22.11
CA THR A 229 5.09 -1.98 -22.73
C THR A 229 3.97 -2.51 -21.83
N PHE A 230 2.82 -1.85 -21.85
CA PHE A 230 1.61 -2.34 -21.21
C PHE A 230 0.90 -3.43 -22.02
N SER A 231 1.35 -3.69 -23.26
CA SER A 231 0.81 -4.76 -24.10
C SER A 231 1.50 -6.07 -23.83
N VAL A 232 0.73 -7.12 -23.60
CA VAL A 232 1.18 -8.52 -23.45
C VAL A 232 1.16 -9.29 -24.80
N ARG A 233 1.21 -8.58 -25.92
CA ARG A 233 1.26 -9.18 -27.26
C ARG A 233 2.69 -9.41 -27.71
#